data_fa9332d72a8848d0d46312bd1a5d945c
#
_entry.id   fa9332d72a8848d0d46312bd1a5d945c
#
_cell.length_a   1.000
_cell.length_b   1.000
_cell.length_c   1.000
_cell.angle_alpha   90.00
_cell.angle_beta   90.00
_cell.angle_gamma   90.00
#
_symmetry.space_group_name_H-M   'P 1'
#
loop_
_entity.id
_entity.type
_entity.pdbx_description
1 polymer ?
#
loop_
_entity_poly.entity_id
_entity_poly.type
_entity_poly.pdbx_seq_one_letter_code
_entity_poly.pdbx_strand_id
1 'polypeptide(L)'
;AVKLIDRLARIPKNGRSAVAWVALISMVASLLNWGLSLVFGGLLVRALARRTDLRMDYRAAGAAAYLGLGAVWALGLSSSAAQLQANPASLPPSILSITGMIPFTETIFLWQSGVLLLALIVVSLIIAYATAPGPNSARDAKACGVDPAFNMPKPQPPTRPGEWLEHSPLLTILLALLAAGWLFHEFSTKPAISAISGLNTYNFLFIMVGALLHWRPRSFLDAVARAVPTTTGVLIQFPLYGSIAALMTVVKGGDGQTLAHHISLFFTSIASHDTYALLMGVYSAVLGFFIPSGGGKWIIEAPYVMQVANDLQYHLGWAVQIYNAAEALPNLINPFYMLPLLGVLGLKARDLIGFSFVQLLVHTPLVLFLLWALGTTLKYLPPVMP
;
A
#
# COMPACT_ATOMS: atom_id res chain seq x y z
N ALA A 1 -10.13 -7.04 17.17
CA ALA A 1 -10.50 -6.50 15.84
C ALA A 1 -11.99 -6.26 15.71
N VAL A 2 -12.88 -7.26 15.94
CA VAL A 2 -14.35 -7.12 15.76
C VAL A 2 -14.93 -5.97 16.58
N LYS A 3 -14.62 -5.89 17.88
CA LYS A 3 -15.14 -4.80 18.75
C LYS A 3 -14.72 -3.40 18.27
N LEU A 4 -13.53 -3.25 17.70
CA LEU A 4 -13.05 -1.98 17.13
C LEU A 4 -13.83 -1.63 15.87
N ILE A 5 -13.98 -2.59 14.96
CA ILE A 5 -14.75 -2.41 13.72
C ILE A 5 -16.20 -2.04 14.03
N ASP A 6 -16.84 -2.73 14.99
CA ASP A 6 -18.22 -2.43 15.40
C ASP A 6 -18.34 -1.02 16.01
N ARG A 7 -17.33 -0.55 16.76
CA ARG A 7 -17.30 0.85 17.26
C ARG A 7 -17.19 1.85 16.12
N LEU A 8 -16.26 1.63 15.19
CA LEU A 8 -16.06 2.50 14.04
C LEU A 8 -17.28 2.52 13.11
N ALA A 9 -17.97 1.39 12.97
CA ALA A 9 -19.18 1.27 12.17
C ALA A 9 -20.39 2.04 12.76
N ARG A 10 -20.35 2.45 14.03
CA ARG A 10 -21.43 3.25 14.66
C ARG A 10 -21.33 4.75 14.39
N ILE A 11 -20.16 5.24 13.94
CA ILE A 11 -19.87 6.68 13.81
C ILE A 11 -20.65 7.33 12.66
N PRO A 12 -20.71 6.76 11.43
CA PRO A 12 -21.40 7.39 10.33
C PRO A 12 -22.92 7.47 10.56
N LYS A 13 -23.51 8.57 10.07
CA LYS A 13 -24.93 8.86 10.21
C LYS A 13 -25.74 8.68 8.92
N ASN A 14 -25.09 8.59 7.77
CA ASN A 14 -25.72 8.38 6.46
C ASN A 14 -24.75 7.67 5.49
N GLY A 15 -25.25 7.24 4.32
CA GLY A 15 -24.48 6.44 3.37
C GLY A 15 -23.24 7.15 2.83
N ARG A 16 -23.34 8.45 2.50
CA ARG A 16 -22.19 9.22 1.97
C ARG A 16 -21.11 9.42 3.04
N SER A 17 -21.51 9.77 4.26
CA SER A 17 -20.54 9.88 5.36
C SER A 17 -19.91 8.54 5.72
N ALA A 18 -20.62 7.42 5.54
CA ALA A 18 -20.05 6.09 5.72
C ALA A 18 -18.98 5.77 4.68
N VAL A 19 -19.20 6.12 3.40
CA VAL A 19 -18.21 5.96 2.33
C VAL A 19 -16.95 6.80 2.62
N ALA A 20 -17.11 8.09 2.96
CA ALA A 20 -15.97 8.94 3.31
C ALA A 20 -15.23 8.45 4.57
N TRP A 21 -15.96 7.95 5.56
CA TRP A 21 -15.37 7.37 6.78
C TRP A 21 -14.53 6.13 6.48
N VAL A 22 -15.01 5.22 5.63
CA VAL A 22 -14.24 4.07 5.15
C VAL A 22 -12.98 4.52 4.45
N ALA A 23 -13.06 5.53 3.56
CA ALA A 23 -11.90 6.09 2.87
C ALA A 23 -10.84 6.60 3.87
N LEU A 24 -11.25 7.40 4.85
CA LEU A 24 -10.35 7.94 5.88
C LEU A 24 -9.63 6.84 6.65
N ILE A 25 -10.40 5.89 7.19
CA ILE A 25 -9.83 4.80 8.00
C ILE A 25 -8.89 3.92 7.17
N SER A 26 -9.25 3.62 5.91
CA SER A 26 -8.40 2.82 5.03
C SER A 26 -7.13 3.57 4.67
N MET A 27 -7.19 4.86 4.36
CA MET A 27 -6.00 5.66 4.06
C MET A 27 -5.07 5.75 5.28
N VAL A 28 -5.57 6.04 6.47
CA VAL A 28 -4.75 6.08 7.70
C VAL A 28 -4.12 4.71 7.99
N ALA A 29 -4.87 3.62 7.86
CA ALA A 29 -4.35 2.27 8.08
C ALA A 29 -3.26 1.91 7.06
N SER A 30 -3.35 2.40 5.82
CA SER A 30 -2.38 2.10 4.76
C SER A 30 -1.02 2.75 4.97
N LEU A 31 -0.97 3.86 5.72
CA LEU A 31 0.31 4.49 6.07
C LEU A 31 1.17 3.59 6.97
N LEU A 32 0.53 2.71 7.74
CA LEU A 32 1.22 1.69 8.51
C LEU A 32 1.48 0.44 7.66
N ASN A 33 0.44 -0.11 7.03
CA ASN A 33 0.56 -1.29 6.18
C ASN A 33 -0.58 -1.35 5.16
N TRP A 34 -0.24 -1.44 3.87
CA TRP A 34 -1.21 -1.48 2.79
C TRP A 34 -2.14 -2.71 2.84
N GLY A 35 -1.60 -3.88 3.21
CA GLY A 35 -2.39 -5.12 3.33
C GLY A 35 -3.39 -5.05 4.49
N LEU A 36 -2.97 -4.50 5.63
CA LEU A 36 -3.85 -4.23 6.77
C LEU A 36 -5.00 -3.32 6.35
N SER A 37 -4.71 -2.26 5.60
CA SER A 37 -5.70 -1.31 5.08
C SER A 37 -6.81 -2.01 4.28
N LEU A 38 -6.45 -2.90 3.35
CA LEU A 38 -7.41 -3.61 2.49
C LEU A 38 -8.34 -4.51 3.31
N VAL A 39 -7.78 -5.30 4.22
CA VAL A 39 -8.56 -6.23 5.04
C VAL A 39 -9.42 -5.46 6.04
N PHE A 40 -8.84 -4.50 6.75
CA PHE A 40 -9.56 -3.72 7.76
C PHE A 40 -10.65 -2.86 7.13
N GLY A 41 -10.36 -2.19 6.02
CA GLY A 41 -11.33 -1.42 5.24
C GLY A 41 -12.46 -2.29 4.72
N GLY A 42 -12.15 -3.44 4.15
CA GLY A 42 -13.15 -4.40 3.67
C GLY A 42 -14.06 -4.92 4.79
N LEU A 43 -13.51 -5.25 5.95
CA LEU A 43 -14.29 -5.66 7.12
C LEU A 43 -15.17 -4.52 7.68
N LEU A 44 -14.65 -3.27 7.64
CA LEU A 44 -15.42 -2.09 8.04
C LEU A 44 -16.61 -1.86 7.08
N VAL A 45 -16.39 -2.01 5.76
CA VAL A 45 -17.47 -1.94 4.75
C VAL A 45 -18.54 -2.98 5.02
N ARG A 46 -18.17 -4.24 5.30
CA ARG A 46 -19.13 -5.30 5.65
C ARG A 46 -19.89 -5.01 6.93
N ALA A 47 -19.22 -4.44 7.93
CA ALA A 47 -19.87 -4.05 9.20
C ALA A 47 -20.89 -2.91 8.98
N LEU A 48 -20.54 -1.91 8.17
CA LEU A 48 -21.43 -0.80 7.79
C LEU A 48 -22.61 -1.29 6.93
N ALA A 49 -22.38 -2.26 6.03
CA ALA A 49 -23.43 -2.81 5.18
C ALA A 49 -24.54 -3.55 5.95
N ARG A 50 -24.28 -3.96 7.19
CA ARG A 50 -25.33 -4.51 8.11
C ARG A 50 -26.25 -3.43 8.64
N ARG A 51 -25.85 -2.16 8.56
CA ARG A 51 -26.64 -1.00 8.98
C ARG A 51 -27.51 -0.50 7.82
N THR A 52 -28.70 -1.07 7.67
CA THR A 52 -29.64 -0.72 6.59
C THR A 52 -30.17 0.72 6.69
N ASP A 53 -30.12 1.31 7.89
CA ASP A 53 -30.47 2.71 8.15
C ASP A 53 -29.60 3.71 7.38
N LEU A 54 -28.35 3.37 7.09
CA LEU A 54 -27.41 4.24 6.38
C LEU A 54 -27.73 4.39 4.89
N ARG A 55 -28.39 3.42 4.25
CA ARG A 55 -28.59 3.34 2.79
C ARG A 55 -27.30 3.59 2.02
N MET A 56 -26.21 2.93 2.44
CA MET A 56 -24.88 3.07 1.87
C MET A 56 -24.75 2.27 0.58
N ASP A 57 -24.17 2.86 -0.47
CA ASP A 57 -23.79 2.09 -1.66
C ASP A 57 -22.55 1.22 -1.35
N TYR A 58 -22.72 -0.09 -1.49
CA TYR A 58 -21.70 -1.07 -1.13
C TYR A 58 -20.48 -1.03 -2.05
N ARG A 59 -20.67 -0.69 -3.32
CA ARG A 59 -19.59 -0.59 -4.31
C ARG A 59 -18.75 0.67 -4.08
N ALA A 60 -19.41 1.81 -3.83
CA ALA A 60 -18.74 3.06 -3.47
C ALA A 60 -17.94 2.91 -2.17
N ALA A 61 -18.49 2.21 -1.17
CA ALA A 61 -17.78 1.90 0.06
C ALA A 61 -16.59 0.94 -0.18
N GLY A 62 -16.74 -0.03 -1.09
CA GLY A 62 -15.65 -0.90 -1.51
C GLY A 62 -14.52 -0.12 -2.19
N ALA A 63 -14.85 0.80 -3.11
CA ALA A 63 -13.87 1.68 -3.73
C ALA A 63 -13.19 2.60 -2.70
N ALA A 64 -13.93 3.10 -1.71
CA ALA A 64 -13.40 3.90 -0.61
C ALA A 64 -12.42 3.10 0.27
N ALA A 65 -12.71 1.82 0.53
CA ALA A 65 -11.81 0.94 1.26
C ALA A 65 -10.49 0.67 0.51
N TYR A 66 -10.51 0.82 -0.81
CA TYR A 66 -9.34 0.65 -1.66
C TYR A 66 -8.40 1.87 -1.67
N LEU A 67 -8.89 3.07 -1.32
CA LEU A 67 -8.11 4.32 -1.40
C LEU A 67 -6.85 4.32 -0.53
N GLY A 68 -6.81 3.51 0.51
CA GLY A 68 -5.59 3.31 1.29
C GLY A 68 -4.43 2.86 0.40
N LEU A 69 -4.59 1.75 -0.30
CA LEU A 69 -3.58 1.25 -1.25
C LEU A 69 -3.57 2.06 -2.55
N GLY A 70 -4.73 2.49 -3.04
CA GLY A 70 -4.84 3.18 -4.32
C GLY A 70 -4.23 4.57 -4.34
N ALA A 71 -4.21 5.30 -3.22
CA ALA A 71 -3.85 6.72 -3.25
C ALA A 71 -2.65 7.11 -2.37
N VAL A 72 -2.47 6.52 -1.17
CA VAL A 72 -1.56 7.11 -0.17
C VAL A 72 -0.57 6.14 0.49
N TRP A 73 -0.67 4.84 0.27
CA TRP A 73 0.15 3.82 0.95
C TRP A 73 1.65 4.08 0.88
N ALA A 74 2.12 4.53 -0.29
CA ALA A 74 3.53 4.76 -0.55
C ALA A 74 4.09 6.05 0.09
N LEU A 75 3.23 6.86 0.71
CA LEU A 75 3.62 8.10 1.42
C LEU A 75 3.79 7.90 2.94
N GLY A 76 3.68 6.67 3.43
CA GLY A 76 3.86 6.31 4.83
C GLY A 76 4.90 5.20 5.01
N LEU A 77 4.94 4.60 6.21
CA LEU A 77 5.84 3.48 6.55
C LEU A 77 5.63 2.25 5.66
N SER A 78 4.52 2.18 4.96
CA SER A 78 4.19 1.15 3.97
C SER A 78 4.99 1.27 2.66
N SER A 79 5.70 2.39 2.44
CA SER A 79 6.48 2.63 1.22
C SER A 79 7.65 1.68 1.08
N SER A 80 7.59 0.81 0.08
CA SER A 80 8.70 -0.12 -0.21
C SER A 80 9.95 0.60 -0.69
N ALA A 81 9.82 1.65 -1.51
CA ALA A 81 10.97 2.40 -2.01
C ALA A 81 11.68 3.16 -0.89
N ALA A 82 10.93 3.85 0.00
CA ALA A 82 11.52 4.53 1.14
C ALA A 82 12.18 3.55 2.13
N GLN A 83 11.57 2.37 2.36
CA GLN A 83 12.16 1.32 3.20
C GLN A 83 13.47 0.77 2.60
N LEU A 84 13.50 0.50 1.29
CA LEU A 84 14.72 0.05 0.60
C LEU A 84 15.82 1.10 0.71
N GLN A 85 15.52 2.37 0.44
CA GLN A 85 16.50 3.47 0.48
C GLN A 85 17.04 3.76 1.89
N ALA A 86 16.23 3.55 2.92
CA ALA A 86 16.63 3.76 4.30
C ALA A 86 17.48 2.61 4.89
N ASN A 87 17.63 1.49 4.15
CA ASN A 87 18.36 0.32 4.61
C ASN A 87 19.42 -0.13 3.60
N PRO A 88 20.71 0.22 3.80
CA PRO A 88 21.80 -0.12 2.88
C PRO A 88 21.91 -1.63 2.58
N ALA A 89 21.60 -2.49 3.56
CA ALA A 89 21.64 -3.93 3.38
C ALA A 89 20.55 -4.47 2.43
N SER A 90 19.51 -3.69 2.16
CA SER A 90 18.40 -4.04 1.27
C SER A 90 18.56 -3.45 -0.14
N LEU A 91 19.49 -2.49 -0.32
CA LEU A 91 19.71 -1.84 -1.60
C LEU A 91 20.65 -2.66 -2.49
N PRO A 92 20.32 -2.83 -3.79
CA PRO A 92 21.29 -3.29 -4.77
C PRO A 92 22.51 -2.35 -4.82
N PRO A 93 23.73 -2.90 -4.99
CA PRO A 93 24.96 -2.10 -5.07
C PRO A 93 24.91 -1.00 -6.14
N SER A 94 24.22 -1.24 -7.26
CA SER A 94 24.02 -0.26 -8.34
C SER A 94 23.25 0.97 -7.93
N ILE A 95 22.28 0.84 -7.01
CA ILE A 95 21.51 1.96 -6.48
C ILE A 95 22.31 2.64 -5.36
N LEU A 96 22.87 1.84 -4.45
CA LEU A 96 23.65 2.33 -3.31
C LEU A 96 24.81 3.24 -3.76
N SER A 97 25.51 2.89 -4.85
CA SER A 97 26.61 3.69 -5.40
C SER A 97 26.17 5.05 -5.98
N ILE A 98 24.89 5.20 -6.33
CA ILE A 98 24.33 6.44 -6.88
C ILE A 98 23.76 7.32 -5.77
N THR A 99 23.00 6.73 -4.85
CA THR A 99 22.17 7.47 -3.90
C THR A 99 22.75 7.52 -2.50
N GLY A 100 23.64 6.59 -2.15
CA GLY A 100 23.92 6.31 -0.74
C GLY A 100 22.66 5.85 -0.02
N MET A 101 22.67 5.97 1.31
CA MET A 101 21.50 5.75 2.16
C MET A 101 20.65 7.03 2.24
N ILE A 102 19.34 6.90 1.99
CA ILE A 102 18.39 8.01 2.14
C ILE A 102 17.43 7.68 3.30
N PRO A 103 17.56 8.34 4.44
CA PRO A 103 16.73 8.04 5.62
C PRO A 103 15.28 8.53 5.43
N PHE A 104 14.36 8.04 6.26
CA PHE A 104 12.96 8.44 6.24
C PHE A 104 12.74 9.95 6.45
N THR A 105 13.64 10.61 7.15
CA THR A 105 13.63 12.06 7.35
C THR A 105 13.78 12.84 6.06
N GLU A 106 14.44 12.26 5.06
CA GLU A 106 14.65 12.83 3.74
C GLU A 106 13.61 12.34 2.70
N THR A 107 12.66 11.49 3.12
CA THR A 107 11.60 10.95 2.25
C THR A 107 10.22 11.17 2.86
N ILE A 108 9.65 10.15 3.48
CA ILE A 108 8.26 10.16 3.99
C ILE A 108 8.01 11.15 5.14
N PHE A 109 9.04 11.54 5.87
CA PHE A 109 8.94 12.50 6.98
C PHE A 109 9.36 13.94 6.60
N LEU A 110 9.62 14.23 5.33
CA LEU A 110 9.70 15.60 4.85
C LEU A 110 8.36 16.33 5.09
N TRP A 111 8.37 17.60 5.45
CA TRP A 111 7.13 18.37 5.58
C TRP A 111 6.36 18.47 4.26
N GLN A 112 7.08 18.48 3.12
CA GLN A 112 6.50 18.43 1.78
C GLN A 112 5.72 17.15 1.57
N SER A 113 6.25 16.02 2.03
CA SER A 113 5.54 14.73 1.99
C SER A 113 4.27 14.76 2.84
N GLY A 114 4.32 15.45 3.99
CA GLY A 114 3.15 15.67 4.85
C GLY A 114 2.07 16.51 4.16
N VAL A 115 2.46 17.57 3.46
CA VAL A 115 1.52 18.42 2.69
C VAL A 115 0.90 17.62 1.54
N LEU A 116 1.72 16.91 0.77
CA LEU A 116 1.25 16.04 -0.33
C LEU A 116 0.25 15.01 0.19
N LEU A 117 0.60 14.29 1.25
CA LEU A 117 -0.26 13.28 1.88
C LEU A 117 -1.59 13.88 2.35
N LEU A 118 -1.56 15.01 3.06
CA LEU A 118 -2.77 15.66 3.54
C LEU A 118 -3.67 16.10 2.39
N ALA A 119 -3.11 16.69 1.34
CA ALA A 119 -3.84 17.09 0.14
C ALA A 119 -4.54 15.91 -0.52
N LEU A 120 -3.82 14.77 -0.68
CA LEU A 120 -4.40 13.56 -1.27
C LEU A 120 -5.51 12.95 -0.39
N ILE A 121 -5.33 12.93 0.93
CA ILE A 121 -6.38 12.46 1.85
C ILE A 121 -7.63 13.33 1.71
N VAL A 122 -7.47 14.65 1.80
CA VAL A 122 -8.61 15.59 1.75
C VAL A 122 -9.35 15.48 0.42
N VAL A 123 -8.63 15.48 -0.71
CA VAL A 123 -9.23 15.37 -2.03
C VAL A 123 -9.91 14.02 -2.22
N SER A 124 -9.27 12.93 -1.79
CA SER A 124 -9.89 11.58 -1.81
C SER A 124 -11.19 11.53 -1.04
N LEU A 125 -11.26 12.16 0.15
CA LEU A 125 -12.47 12.20 0.97
C LEU A 125 -13.59 13.01 0.29
N ILE A 126 -13.26 14.15 -0.29
CA ILE A 126 -14.21 15.00 -1.02
C ILE A 126 -14.80 14.21 -2.19
N ILE A 127 -13.96 13.58 -2.99
CA ILE A 127 -14.40 12.78 -4.15
C ILE A 127 -15.25 11.59 -3.69
N ALA A 128 -14.79 10.85 -2.69
CA ALA A 128 -15.51 9.68 -2.17
C ALA A 128 -16.90 10.06 -1.64
N TYR A 129 -17.01 11.19 -0.92
CA TYR A 129 -18.29 11.70 -0.43
C TYR A 129 -19.19 12.19 -1.57
N ALA A 130 -18.65 12.95 -2.52
CA ALA A 130 -19.40 13.57 -3.61
C ALA A 130 -19.91 12.54 -4.62
N THR A 131 -19.11 11.52 -4.95
CA THR A 131 -19.44 10.48 -5.93
C THR A 131 -20.29 9.36 -5.35
N ALA A 132 -20.39 9.25 -4.01
CA ALA A 132 -21.22 8.25 -3.38
C ALA A 132 -22.70 8.45 -3.73
N PRO A 133 -23.39 7.42 -4.27
CA PRO A 133 -24.78 7.50 -4.62
C PRO A 133 -25.67 7.92 -3.45
N GLY A 134 -26.74 8.67 -3.75
CA GLY A 134 -27.72 9.05 -2.75
C GLY A 134 -28.59 7.89 -2.31
N PRO A 135 -29.41 8.06 -1.24
CA PRO A 135 -30.16 6.94 -0.63
C PRO A 135 -31.11 6.21 -1.59
N ASN A 136 -31.61 6.89 -2.64
CA ASN A 136 -32.55 6.31 -3.60
C ASN A 136 -31.88 5.58 -4.76
N SER A 137 -30.57 5.78 -4.98
CA SER A 137 -29.77 5.16 -6.04
C SER A 137 -28.68 4.22 -5.52
N ALA A 138 -28.50 4.18 -4.21
CA ALA A 138 -27.51 3.33 -3.57
C ALA A 138 -27.88 1.84 -3.74
N ARG A 139 -26.88 1.02 -4.10
CA ARG A 139 -26.98 -0.43 -4.12
C ARG A 139 -26.36 -0.99 -2.85
N ASP A 140 -27.17 -1.62 -2.02
CA ASP A 140 -26.70 -2.30 -0.82
C ASP A 140 -25.95 -3.62 -1.14
N ALA A 141 -25.42 -4.29 -0.14
CA ALA A 141 -24.71 -5.55 -0.30
C ALA A 141 -25.58 -6.64 -0.93
N LYS A 142 -26.85 -6.71 -0.55
CA LYS A 142 -27.80 -7.71 -1.06
C LYS A 142 -28.09 -7.49 -2.55
N ALA A 143 -28.27 -6.23 -2.96
CA ALA A 143 -28.45 -5.87 -4.37
C ALA A 143 -27.17 -6.15 -5.20
N CYS A 144 -26.00 -6.27 -4.56
CA CYS A 144 -24.77 -6.72 -5.18
C CYS A 144 -24.57 -8.25 -5.10
N GLY A 145 -25.55 -9.00 -4.58
CA GLY A 145 -25.46 -10.46 -4.42
C GLY A 145 -24.56 -10.90 -3.27
N VAL A 146 -24.27 -10.02 -2.30
CA VAL A 146 -23.34 -10.30 -1.19
C VAL A 146 -24.08 -10.35 0.13
N ASP A 147 -23.85 -11.39 0.93
CA ASP A 147 -24.24 -11.42 2.34
C ASP A 147 -23.18 -10.67 3.17
N PRO A 148 -23.54 -9.55 3.82
CA PRO A 148 -22.61 -8.80 4.65
C PRO A 148 -22.32 -9.49 6.01
N ALA A 149 -23.04 -10.56 6.37
CA ALA A 149 -22.80 -11.28 7.60
C ALA A 149 -21.39 -11.90 7.57
N PHE A 150 -20.63 -11.59 8.60
CA PHE A 150 -19.30 -12.18 8.79
C PHE A 150 -19.37 -13.18 9.94
N ASN A 151 -19.72 -14.41 9.59
CA ASN A 151 -19.75 -15.51 10.54
C ASN A 151 -18.32 -16.00 10.76
N MET A 152 -17.71 -15.66 11.89
CA MET A 152 -16.52 -16.36 12.35
C MET A 152 -16.97 -17.69 12.98
N PRO A 153 -16.67 -18.84 12.36
CA PRO A 153 -16.92 -20.11 13.00
C PRO A 153 -16.12 -20.17 14.31
N LYS A 154 -16.77 -20.61 15.36
CA LYS A 154 -16.05 -20.87 16.63
C LYS A 154 -15.03 -22.00 16.39
N PRO A 155 -13.84 -21.92 16.98
CA PRO A 155 -12.89 -23.02 16.93
C PRO A 155 -13.56 -24.31 17.42
N GLN A 156 -13.38 -25.41 16.69
CA GLN A 156 -13.89 -26.71 17.13
C GLN A 156 -13.21 -27.10 18.45
N PRO A 157 -13.91 -27.73 19.39
CA PRO A 157 -13.29 -28.21 20.62
C PRO A 157 -12.23 -29.28 20.32
N PRO A 158 -11.18 -29.40 21.15
CA PRO A 158 -10.15 -30.41 20.96
C PRO A 158 -10.75 -31.81 21.07
N THR A 159 -10.41 -32.67 20.09
CA THR A 159 -10.86 -34.07 20.05
C THR A 159 -9.76 -35.05 20.46
N ARG A 160 -8.48 -34.61 20.41
CA ARG A 160 -7.30 -35.41 20.74
C ARG A 160 -6.46 -34.75 21.83
N PRO A 161 -5.79 -35.54 22.69
CA PRO A 161 -4.97 -34.97 23.76
C PRO A 161 -3.87 -33.98 23.29
N GLY A 162 -3.25 -34.23 22.13
CA GLY A 162 -2.20 -33.36 21.58
C GLY A 162 -2.73 -31.98 21.10
N GLU A 163 -4.00 -31.85 20.78
CA GLU A 163 -4.64 -30.60 20.37
C GLU A 163 -4.74 -29.58 21.52
N TRP A 164 -4.50 -30.02 22.77
CA TRP A 164 -4.45 -29.11 23.92
C TRP A 164 -3.47 -27.96 23.72
N LEU A 165 -2.28 -28.23 23.16
CA LEU A 165 -1.30 -27.19 22.87
C LEU A 165 -1.79 -26.16 21.86
N GLU A 166 -2.56 -26.58 20.85
CA GLU A 166 -3.15 -25.68 19.86
C GLU A 166 -4.25 -24.79 20.44
N HIS A 167 -4.98 -25.32 21.44
CA HIS A 167 -6.08 -24.61 22.10
C HIS A 167 -5.64 -23.84 23.35
N SER A 168 -4.42 -24.06 23.83
CA SER A 168 -3.79 -23.33 24.93
C SER A 168 -3.05 -22.10 24.42
N PRO A 169 -3.00 -20.97 25.15
CA PRO A 169 -2.18 -19.83 24.78
C PRO A 169 -0.69 -20.04 24.98
N LEU A 170 -0.24 -21.16 25.53
CA LEU A 170 1.14 -21.41 25.95
C LEU A 170 2.13 -21.20 24.79
N LEU A 171 1.89 -21.83 23.64
CA LEU A 171 2.77 -21.69 22.48
C LEU A 171 2.79 -20.26 21.93
N THR A 172 1.63 -19.57 21.91
CA THR A 172 1.58 -18.17 21.50
C THR A 172 2.39 -17.28 22.43
N ILE A 173 2.30 -17.50 23.75
CA ILE A 173 3.07 -16.74 24.74
C ILE A 173 4.58 -17.02 24.58
N LEU A 174 4.99 -18.27 24.43
CA LEU A 174 6.39 -18.62 24.22
C LEU A 174 6.97 -17.99 22.96
N LEU A 175 6.26 -18.09 21.84
CA LEU A 175 6.66 -17.45 20.58
C LEU A 175 6.71 -15.93 20.71
N ALA A 176 5.75 -15.33 21.40
CA ALA A 176 5.72 -13.89 21.61
C ALA A 176 6.88 -13.40 22.49
N LEU A 177 7.28 -14.18 23.52
CA LEU A 177 8.44 -13.86 24.36
C LEU A 177 9.75 -13.96 23.57
N LEU A 178 9.91 -15.00 22.73
CA LEU A 178 11.07 -15.13 21.85
C LEU A 178 11.12 -13.99 20.83
N ALA A 179 9.98 -13.65 20.23
CA ALA A 179 9.85 -12.54 19.29
C ALA A 179 10.15 -11.20 19.97
N ALA A 180 9.64 -10.97 21.17
CA ALA A 180 9.92 -9.77 21.95
C ALA A 180 11.41 -9.64 22.28
N GLY A 181 12.07 -10.74 22.63
CA GLY A 181 13.52 -10.78 22.87
C GLY A 181 14.32 -10.40 21.62
N TRP A 182 13.94 -10.96 20.46
CA TRP A 182 14.59 -10.61 19.19
C TRP A 182 14.32 -9.14 18.79
N LEU A 183 13.09 -8.67 18.90
CA LEU A 183 12.74 -7.29 18.64
C LEU A 183 13.49 -6.34 19.57
N PHE A 184 13.55 -6.67 20.86
CA PHE A 184 14.31 -5.88 21.83
C PHE A 184 15.79 -5.78 21.41
N HIS A 185 16.41 -6.89 21.01
CA HIS A 185 17.79 -6.89 20.51
C HIS A 185 17.93 -5.99 19.27
N GLU A 186 17.04 -6.13 18.29
CA GLU A 186 17.06 -5.36 17.04
C GLU A 186 16.94 -3.84 17.30
N PHE A 187 16.00 -3.44 18.17
CA PHE A 187 15.79 -2.02 18.52
C PHE A 187 16.82 -1.45 19.52
N SER A 188 17.54 -2.30 20.25
CA SER A 188 18.62 -1.86 21.15
C SER A 188 19.96 -1.73 20.43
N THR A 189 20.18 -2.47 19.34
CA THR A 189 21.43 -2.47 18.57
C THR A 189 21.41 -1.51 17.38
N LYS A 190 20.21 -1.07 16.94
CA LYS A 190 20.03 -0.17 15.79
C LYS A 190 19.16 1.02 16.17
N PRO A 191 19.34 2.17 15.52
CA PRO A 191 18.38 3.28 15.63
C PRO A 191 16.95 2.78 15.29
N ALA A 192 15.95 3.21 16.06
CA ALA A 192 14.57 2.72 15.91
C ALA A 192 14.02 2.85 14.48
N ILE A 193 14.37 3.93 13.78
CA ILE A 193 13.97 4.16 12.38
C ILE A 193 14.60 3.10 11.46
N SER A 194 15.89 2.79 11.66
CA SER A 194 16.59 1.76 10.87
C SER A 194 16.05 0.36 11.17
N ALA A 195 15.75 0.05 12.42
CA ALA A 195 15.16 -1.23 12.81
C ALA A 195 13.80 -1.45 12.15
N ILE A 196 12.90 -0.44 12.18
CA ILE A 196 11.56 -0.55 11.58
C ILE A 196 11.57 -0.48 10.05
N SER A 197 12.61 0.10 9.43
CA SER A 197 12.76 0.12 7.97
C SER A 197 13.13 -1.26 7.39
N GLY A 198 13.63 -2.17 8.22
CA GLY A 198 13.88 -3.55 7.82
C GLY A 198 12.57 -4.28 7.49
N LEU A 199 12.35 -4.63 6.22
CA LEU A 199 11.11 -5.27 5.76
C LEU A 199 10.80 -6.55 6.55
N ASN A 200 11.83 -7.33 6.90
CA ASN A 200 11.67 -8.55 7.69
C ASN A 200 11.23 -8.25 9.12
N THR A 201 11.85 -7.25 9.78
CA THR A 201 11.46 -6.81 11.13
C THR A 201 10.02 -6.32 11.16
N TYR A 202 9.65 -5.53 10.18
CA TYR A 202 8.31 -5.00 10.00
C TYR A 202 7.27 -6.11 9.82
N ASN A 203 7.50 -7.05 8.89
CA ASN A 203 6.61 -8.19 8.66
C ASN A 203 6.52 -9.10 9.89
N PHE A 204 7.65 -9.36 10.55
CA PHE A 204 7.69 -10.19 11.75
C PHE A 204 6.89 -9.57 12.90
N LEU A 205 6.99 -8.26 13.10
CA LEU A 205 6.17 -7.54 14.07
C LEU A 205 4.66 -7.75 13.83
N PHE A 206 4.21 -7.62 12.56
CA PHE A 206 2.79 -7.82 12.22
C PHE A 206 2.33 -9.25 12.43
N ILE A 207 3.16 -10.26 12.09
CA ILE A 207 2.84 -11.68 12.31
C ILE A 207 2.69 -11.95 13.82
N MET A 208 3.59 -11.43 14.64
CA MET A 208 3.56 -11.63 16.09
C MET A 208 2.38 -10.92 16.75
N VAL A 209 2.10 -9.67 16.34
CA VAL A 209 0.90 -8.96 16.80
C VAL A 209 -0.36 -9.72 16.38
N GLY A 210 -0.42 -10.23 15.15
CA GLY A 210 -1.52 -11.07 14.67
C GLY A 210 -1.70 -12.31 15.54
N ALA A 211 -0.65 -13.05 15.83
CA ALA A 211 -0.68 -14.24 16.68
C ALA A 211 -1.17 -13.91 18.11
N LEU A 212 -0.67 -12.83 18.71
CA LEU A 212 -1.10 -12.37 20.04
C LEU A 212 -2.57 -11.95 20.07
N LEU A 213 -3.07 -11.27 19.06
CA LEU A 213 -4.48 -10.88 18.96
C LEU A 213 -5.43 -12.08 18.84
N HIS A 214 -4.96 -13.18 18.28
CA HIS A 214 -5.71 -14.45 18.22
C HIS A 214 -5.61 -15.26 19.50
N TRP A 215 -4.60 -15.00 20.34
CA TRP A 215 -4.38 -15.59 21.67
C TRP A 215 -4.08 -17.10 21.70
N ARG A 216 -4.65 -17.88 20.80
CA ARG A 216 -4.48 -19.34 20.71
C ARG A 216 -3.96 -19.73 19.33
N PRO A 217 -2.97 -20.65 19.23
CA PRO A 217 -2.44 -21.10 17.94
C PRO A 217 -3.54 -21.57 16.99
N ARG A 218 -4.47 -22.36 17.45
CA ARG A 218 -5.61 -22.83 16.62
C ARG A 218 -6.41 -21.69 16.01
N SER A 219 -6.73 -20.67 16.81
CA SER A 219 -7.47 -19.50 16.33
C SER A 219 -6.70 -18.73 15.26
N PHE A 220 -5.37 -18.62 15.41
CA PHE A 220 -4.49 -17.99 14.44
C PHE A 220 -4.41 -18.80 13.15
N LEU A 221 -4.16 -20.11 13.26
CA LEU A 221 -4.10 -21.03 12.11
C LEU A 221 -5.41 -21.07 11.33
N ASP A 222 -6.55 -21.13 12.02
CA ASP A 222 -7.87 -21.08 11.38
C ASP A 222 -8.11 -19.74 10.66
N ALA A 223 -7.61 -18.63 11.20
CA ALA A 223 -7.69 -17.33 10.54
C ALA A 223 -6.80 -17.28 9.28
N VAL A 224 -5.57 -17.79 9.36
CA VAL A 224 -4.66 -17.92 8.22
C VAL A 224 -5.28 -18.81 7.14
N ALA A 225 -5.79 -20.00 7.50
CA ALA A 225 -6.43 -20.92 6.56
C ALA A 225 -7.60 -20.27 5.80
N ARG A 226 -8.37 -19.40 6.45
CA ARG A 226 -9.44 -18.65 5.79
C ARG A 226 -8.94 -17.47 4.95
N ALA A 227 -7.81 -16.89 5.32
CA ALA A 227 -7.22 -15.77 4.58
C ALA A 227 -6.49 -16.24 3.30
N VAL A 228 -5.83 -17.39 3.32
CA VAL A 228 -5.04 -17.93 2.21
C VAL A 228 -5.82 -18.00 0.89
N PRO A 229 -7.09 -18.46 0.81
CA PRO A 229 -7.84 -18.47 -0.44
C PRO A 229 -8.00 -17.10 -1.09
N THR A 230 -8.01 -16.01 -0.30
CA THR A 230 -8.11 -14.64 -0.83
C THR A 230 -6.82 -14.20 -1.53
N THR A 231 -5.68 -14.86 -1.27
CA THR A 231 -4.38 -14.58 -1.89
C THR A 231 -4.14 -15.37 -3.16
N THR A 232 -5.04 -16.30 -3.54
CA THR A 232 -4.87 -17.17 -4.72
C THR A 232 -4.64 -16.35 -6.00
N GLY A 233 -5.41 -15.28 -6.20
CA GLY A 233 -5.22 -14.38 -7.33
C GLY A 233 -3.82 -13.79 -7.39
N VAL A 234 -3.30 -13.35 -6.25
CA VAL A 234 -1.96 -12.81 -6.12
C VAL A 234 -0.91 -13.86 -6.45
N LEU A 235 -1.01 -15.06 -5.86
CA LEU A 235 -0.06 -16.16 -6.06
C LEU A 235 0.04 -16.61 -7.53
N ILE A 236 -1.08 -16.56 -8.27
CA ILE A 236 -1.10 -16.96 -9.69
C ILE A 236 -0.67 -15.81 -10.59
N GLN A 237 -1.14 -14.58 -10.31
CA GLN A 237 -0.92 -13.44 -11.21
C GLN A 237 0.45 -12.79 -11.02
N PHE A 238 1.03 -12.80 -9.83
CA PHE A 238 2.36 -12.21 -9.56
C PHE A 238 3.46 -12.79 -10.45
N PRO A 239 3.58 -14.13 -10.64
CA PRO A 239 4.55 -14.68 -11.57
C PRO A 239 4.34 -14.21 -13.02
N LEU A 240 3.08 -14.05 -13.47
CA LEU A 240 2.78 -13.55 -14.82
C LEU A 240 3.20 -12.08 -14.98
N TYR A 241 2.88 -11.22 -14.02
CA TYR A 241 3.37 -9.82 -14.03
C TYR A 241 4.88 -9.75 -13.87
N GLY A 242 5.48 -10.61 -13.04
CA GLY A 242 6.93 -10.76 -12.94
C GLY A 242 7.57 -11.14 -14.27
N SER A 243 6.91 -11.97 -15.06
CA SER A 243 7.35 -12.34 -16.41
C SER A 243 7.31 -11.14 -17.38
N ILE A 244 6.27 -10.30 -17.32
CA ILE A 244 6.18 -9.05 -18.11
C ILE A 244 7.31 -8.11 -17.70
N ALA A 245 7.51 -7.92 -16.40
CA ALA A 245 8.62 -7.11 -15.88
C ALA A 245 9.98 -7.65 -16.36
N ALA A 246 10.20 -8.96 -16.32
CA ALA A 246 11.42 -9.60 -16.81
C ALA A 246 11.63 -9.39 -18.32
N LEU A 247 10.56 -9.48 -19.14
CA LEU A 247 10.65 -9.17 -20.57
C LEU A 247 11.11 -7.74 -20.82
N MET A 248 10.66 -6.78 -20.01
CA MET A 248 11.07 -5.38 -20.16
C MET A 248 12.47 -5.08 -19.65
N THR A 249 12.96 -5.82 -18.64
CA THR A 249 14.15 -5.44 -17.86
C THR A 249 15.33 -6.40 -17.99
N VAL A 250 15.11 -7.62 -18.46
CA VAL A 250 16.15 -8.65 -18.58
C VAL A 250 16.43 -8.99 -20.03
N VAL A 251 15.38 -9.04 -20.88
CA VAL A 251 15.52 -9.36 -22.30
C VAL A 251 16.17 -8.18 -23.01
N LYS A 252 17.29 -8.46 -23.68
CA LYS A 252 18.07 -7.48 -24.42
C LYS A 252 17.70 -7.50 -25.90
N GLY A 253 17.61 -6.32 -26.50
CA GLY A 253 17.47 -6.14 -27.94
C GLY A 253 18.77 -6.44 -28.71
N GLY A 254 18.73 -6.22 -30.02
CA GLY A 254 19.92 -6.39 -30.89
C GLY A 254 21.09 -5.47 -30.58
N ASP A 255 20.86 -4.39 -29.87
CA ASP A 255 21.84 -3.42 -29.37
C ASP A 255 22.41 -3.77 -27.97
N GLY A 256 21.97 -4.90 -27.39
CA GLY A 256 22.38 -5.33 -26.07
C GLY A 256 21.71 -4.61 -24.92
N GLN A 257 20.74 -3.73 -25.17
CA GLN A 257 20.00 -2.97 -24.17
C GLN A 257 18.58 -3.52 -23.97
N THR A 258 17.99 -3.19 -22.81
CA THR A 258 16.63 -3.63 -22.47
C THR A 258 15.58 -2.58 -22.88
N LEU A 259 14.32 -2.98 -23.02
CA LEU A 259 13.23 -2.04 -23.31
C LEU A 259 13.11 -0.96 -22.21
N ALA A 260 13.23 -1.34 -20.94
CA ALA A 260 13.20 -0.41 -19.83
C ALA A 260 14.33 0.62 -19.90
N HIS A 261 15.53 0.22 -20.36
CA HIS A 261 16.66 1.12 -20.59
C HIS A 261 16.31 2.18 -21.66
N HIS A 262 15.75 1.77 -22.81
CA HIS A 262 15.37 2.70 -23.87
C HIS A 262 14.28 3.70 -23.42
N ILE A 263 13.27 3.21 -22.71
CA ILE A 263 12.21 4.06 -22.14
C ILE A 263 12.83 5.07 -21.16
N SER A 264 13.73 4.61 -20.29
CA SER A 264 14.42 5.48 -19.34
C SER A 264 15.25 6.56 -20.07
N LEU A 265 16.08 6.17 -21.05
CA LEU A 265 16.89 7.12 -21.83
C LEU A 265 16.04 8.19 -22.51
N PHE A 266 14.88 7.81 -23.05
CA PHE A 266 13.97 8.78 -23.66
C PHE A 266 13.54 9.86 -22.66
N PHE A 267 13.04 9.46 -21.48
CA PHE A 267 12.60 10.43 -20.48
C PHE A 267 13.74 11.24 -19.86
N THR A 268 14.90 10.60 -19.66
CA THR A 268 16.06 11.26 -19.03
C THR A 268 16.74 12.24 -19.99
N SER A 269 16.73 11.97 -21.30
CA SER A 269 17.32 12.87 -22.30
C SER A 269 16.61 14.21 -22.44
N ILE A 270 15.34 14.27 -22.05
CA ILE A 270 14.50 15.50 -22.12
C ILE A 270 14.30 16.15 -20.75
N ALA A 271 14.81 15.54 -19.66
CA ALA A 271 14.67 16.05 -18.31
C ALA A 271 15.62 17.23 -18.06
N SER A 272 15.12 18.25 -17.40
CA SER A 272 15.87 19.34 -16.80
C SER A 272 15.56 19.40 -15.30
N HIS A 273 16.31 20.19 -14.53
CA HIS A 273 16.02 20.36 -13.10
C HIS A 273 14.54 20.75 -12.88
N ASP A 274 14.01 21.67 -13.67
CA ASP A 274 12.64 22.19 -13.50
C ASP A 274 11.54 21.22 -13.97
N THR A 275 11.85 20.37 -14.94
CA THR A 275 10.89 19.42 -15.53
C THR A 275 10.99 18.01 -14.92
N TYR A 276 12.05 17.74 -14.14
CA TYR A 276 12.35 16.42 -13.60
C TYR A 276 11.13 15.79 -12.87
N ALA A 277 10.51 16.54 -11.96
CA ALA A 277 9.37 16.02 -11.17
C ALA A 277 8.19 15.59 -12.05
N LEU A 278 7.88 16.38 -13.08
CA LEU A 278 6.77 16.09 -13.99
C LEU A 278 7.08 14.90 -14.89
N LEU A 279 8.26 14.89 -15.50
CA LEU A 279 8.68 13.85 -16.43
C LEU A 279 8.84 12.49 -15.72
N MET A 280 9.52 12.47 -14.57
CA MET A 280 9.68 11.25 -13.80
C MET A 280 8.37 10.78 -13.17
N GLY A 281 7.50 11.72 -12.76
CA GLY A 281 6.16 11.40 -12.29
C GLY A 281 5.32 10.71 -13.35
N VAL A 282 5.29 11.24 -14.57
CA VAL A 282 4.58 10.62 -15.71
C VAL A 282 5.20 9.28 -16.09
N TYR A 283 6.54 9.23 -16.21
CA TYR A 283 7.28 8.01 -16.53
C TYR A 283 6.95 6.88 -15.53
N SER A 284 7.09 7.17 -14.24
CA SER A 284 6.87 6.18 -13.19
C SER A 284 5.41 5.73 -13.12
N ALA A 285 4.45 6.64 -13.34
CA ALA A 285 3.03 6.30 -13.40
C ALA A 285 2.72 5.38 -14.59
N VAL A 286 3.25 5.68 -15.78
CA VAL A 286 3.08 4.84 -16.98
C VAL A 286 3.68 3.46 -16.76
N LEU A 287 4.91 3.39 -16.23
CA LEU A 287 5.58 2.11 -15.96
C LEU A 287 4.84 1.29 -14.91
N GLY A 288 4.20 1.93 -13.93
CA GLY A 288 3.40 1.29 -12.88
C GLY A 288 2.16 0.55 -13.38
N PHE A 289 1.63 0.87 -14.57
CA PHE A 289 0.57 0.06 -15.19
C PHE A 289 1.08 -1.31 -15.62
N PHE A 290 2.34 -1.42 -16.03
CA PHE A 290 2.93 -2.64 -16.57
C PHE A 290 3.66 -3.44 -15.49
N ILE A 291 4.23 -2.78 -14.50
CA ILE A 291 4.99 -3.39 -13.40
C ILE A 291 4.31 -3.02 -12.07
N PRO A 292 3.23 -3.72 -11.68
CA PRO A 292 2.50 -3.42 -10.46
C PRO A 292 3.25 -3.97 -9.22
N SER A 293 4.35 -3.35 -8.87
CA SER A 293 5.19 -3.76 -7.72
C SER A 293 5.98 -2.58 -7.19
N GLY A 294 5.54 -2.00 -6.08
CA GLY A 294 6.20 -0.82 -5.50
C GLY A 294 7.69 -1.01 -5.19
N GLY A 295 8.09 -2.14 -4.64
CA GLY A 295 9.51 -2.43 -4.37
C GLY A 295 10.26 -2.98 -5.58
N GLY A 296 9.67 -3.93 -6.30
CA GLY A 296 10.28 -4.53 -7.48
C GLY A 296 10.50 -3.53 -8.59
N LYS A 297 9.51 -2.69 -8.89
CA LYS A 297 9.65 -1.62 -9.89
C LYS A 297 10.69 -0.59 -9.45
N TRP A 298 10.78 -0.25 -8.15
CA TRP A 298 11.82 0.65 -7.66
C TRP A 298 13.23 0.15 -7.97
N ILE A 299 13.51 -1.13 -7.72
CA ILE A 299 14.84 -1.72 -8.01
C ILE A 299 15.20 -1.61 -9.49
N ILE A 300 14.20 -1.66 -10.39
CA ILE A 300 14.38 -1.55 -11.84
C ILE A 300 14.57 -0.10 -12.27
N GLU A 301 13.77 0.81 -11.72
CA GLU A 301 13.67 2.20 -12.14
C GLU A 301 14.76 3.09 -11.50
N ALA A 302 15.08 2.85 -10.23
CA ALA A 302 15.96 3.69 -9.45
C ALA A 302 17.35 3.94 -10.05
N PRO A 303 18.07 2.95 -10.64
CA PRO A 303 19.36 3.22 -11.23
C PRO A 303 19.35 4.33 -12.28
N TYR A 304 18.25 4.48 -13.01
CA TYR A 304 18.11 5.49 -14.05
C TYR A 304 17.61 6.82 -13.49
N VAL A 305 16.46 6.80 -12.80
CA VAL A 305 15.85 8.04 -12.32
C VAL A 305 16.70 8.73 -11.25
N MET A 306 17.35 7.96 -10.39
CA MET A 306 18.21 8.52 -9.34
C MET A 306 19.53 9.02 -9.88
N GLN A 307 20.10 8.39 -10.94
CA GLN A 307 21.28 8.92 -11.61
C GLN A 307 20.99 10.30 -12.20
N VAL A 308 19.87 10.43 -12.91
CA VAL A 308 19.45 11.74 -13.48
C VAL A 308 19.15 12.76 -12.39
N ALA A 309 18.50 12.37 -11.29
CA ALA A 309 18.31 13.26 -10.16
C ALA A 309 19.63 13.78 -9.60
N ASN A 310 20.62 12.90 -9.47
CA ASN A 310 21.95 13.24 -8.99
C ASN A 310 22.70 14.17 -9.97
N ASP A 311 22.67 13.86 -11.26
CA ASP A 311 23.31 14.66 -12.31
C ASP A 311 22.71 16.06 -12.45
N LEU A 312 21.37 16.17 -12.27
CA LEU A 312 20.64 17.44 -12.27
C LEU A 312 20.73 18.18 -10.93
N GLN A 313 21.42 17.64 -9.93
CA GLN A 313 21.43 18.15 -8.55
C GLN A 313 20.02 18.35 -7.99
N TYR A 314 19.16 17.38 -8.24
CA TYR A 314 17.79 17.34 -7.71
C TYR A 314 17.78 16.62 -6.37
N HIS A 315 16.91 17.01 -5.42
CA HIS A 315 16.85 16.41 -4.09
C HIS A 315 16.49 14.91 -4.17
N LEU A 316 17.45 14.03 -3.82
CA LEU A 316 17.34 12.58 -4.02
C LEU A 316 16.18 11.97 -3.22
N GLY A 317 15.97 12.40 -1.99
CA GLY A 317 14.83 11.93 -1.18
C GLY A 317 13.49 12.35 -1.78
N TRP A 318 13.40 13.51 -2.43
CA TRP A 318 12.19 13.92 -3.15
C TRP A 318 11.99 13.13 -4.44
N ALA A 319 13.06 12.72 -5.12
CA ALA A 319 12.96 11.80 -6.24
C ALA A 319 12.31 10.46 -5.84
N VAL A 320 12.62 9.94 -4.64
CA VAL A 320 11.91 8.78 -4.06
C VAL A 320 10.43 9.08 -3.84
N GLN A 321 10.08 10.28 -3.39
CA GLN A 321 8.68 10.67 -3.18
C GLN A 321 7.92 10.92 -4.48
N ILE A 322 8.58 11.39 -5.53
CA ILE A 322 8.02 11.45 -6.89
C ILE A 322 7.63 10.04 -7.35
N TYR A 323 8.54 9.09 -7.19
CA TYR A 323 8.25 7.69 -7.46
C TYR A 323 7.06 7.19 -6.66
N ASN A 324 7.06 7.38 -5.35
CA ASN A 324 6.02 6.90 -4.44
C ASN A 324 4.62 7.42 -4.81
N ALA A 325 4.49 8.72 -5.08
CA ALA A 325 3.21 9.32 -5.42
C ALA A 325 2.75 8.95 -6.83
N ALA A 326 3.69 8.85 -7.78
CA ALA A 326 3.41 8.44 -9.15
C ALA A 326 3.00 6.97 -9.24
N GLU A 327 3.63 6.08 -8.44
CA GLU A 327 3.27 4.67 -8.34
C GLU A 327 1.84 4.46 -7.84
N ALA A 328 1.33 5.35 -6.99
CA ALA A 328 -0.04 5.28 -6.50
C ALA A 328 -1.10 5.59 -7.58
N LEU A 329 -0.76 6.36 -8.61
CA LEU A 329 -1.74 6.74 -9.65
C LEU A 329 -2.29 5.54 -10.43
N PRO A 330 -1.46 4.67 -11.06
CA PRO A 330 -1.99 3.50 -11.75
C PRO A 330 -2.67 2.52 -10.80
N ASN A 331 -2.27 2.46 -9.53
CA ASN A 331 -2.88 1.57 -8.55
C ASN A 331 -4.36 1.88 -8.35
N LEU A 332 -4.78 3.13 -8.48
CA LEU A 332 -6.21 3.52 -8.35
C LEU A 332 -7.14 2.70 -9.24
N ILE A 333 -6.68 2.28 -10.43
CA ILE A 333 -7.51 1.53 -11.39
C ILE A 333 -6.95 0.15 -11.74
N ASN A 334 -5.79 -0.24 -11.21
CA ASN A 334 -5.21 -1.54 -11.51
C ASN A 334 -5.95 -2.65 -10.73
N PRO A 335 -6.67 -3.56 -11.43
CA PRO A 335 -7.45 -4.60 -10.77
C PRO A 335 -6.60 -5.57 -9.93
N PHE A 336 -5.33 -5.70 -10.26
CA PHE A 336 -4.41 -6.59 -9.57
C PHE A 336 -4.31 -6.30 -8.07
N TYR A 337 -4.10 -5.04 -7.71
CA TYR A 337 -4.03 -4.64 -6.31
C TYR A 337 -5.38 -4.67 -5.58
N MET A 338 -6.49 -4.69 -6.32
CA MET A 338 -7.84 -4.79 -5.74
C MET A 338 -8.16 -6.21 -5.26
N LEU A 339 -7.47 -7.25 -5.77
CA LEU A 339 -7.84 -8.66 -5.55
C LEU A 339 -8.05 -9.05 -4.09
N PRO A 340 -7.17 -8.71 -3.12
CA PRO A 340 -7.37 -9.07 -1.73
C PRO A 340 -8.65 -8.44 -1.14
N LEU A 341 -8.92 -7.18 -1.47
CA LEU A 341 -10.12 -6.47 -1.02
C LEU A 341 -11.38 -7.06 -1.66
N LEU A 342 -11.34 -7.36 -2.96
CA LEU A 342 -12.44 -7.96 -3.69
C LEU A 342 -12.83 -9.32 -3.10
N GLY A 343 -11.84 -10.13 -2.69
CA GLY A 343 -12.05 -11.37 -1.97
C GLY A 343 -12.79 -11.17 -0.64
N VAL A 344 -12.44 -10.13 0.13
CA VAL A 344 -13.12 -9.79 1.38
C VAL A 344 -14.55 -9.30 1.13
N LEU A 345 -14.76 -8.49 0.10
CA LEU A 345 -16.04 -7.84 -0.19
C LEU A 345 -17.00 -8.72 -0.97
N GLY A 346 -16.52 -9.75 -1.70
CA GLY A 346 -17.34 -10.52 -2.63
C GLY A 346 -17.77 -9.72 -3.86
N LEU A 347 -17.02 -8.68 -4.23
CA LEU A 347 -17.25 -7.81 -5.38
C LEU A 347 -16.29 -8.15 -6.53
N LYS A 348 -16.56 -7.59 -7.71
CA LYS A 348 -15.68 -7.65 -8.88
C LYS A 348 -15.01 -6.30 -9.11
N ALA A 349 -13.84 -6.28 -9.75
CA ALA A 349 -13.10 -5.04 -10.03
C ALA A 349 -13.97 -3.99 -10.77
N ARG A 350 -14.81 -4.43 -11.71
CA ARG A 350 -15.73 -3.56 -12.45
C ARG A 350 -16.73 -2.79 -11.55
N ASP A 351 -16.99 -3.30 -10.35
CA ASP A 351 -17.92 -2.66 -9.41
C ASP A 351 -17.28 -1.46 -8.70
N LEU A 352 -15.94 -1.43 -8.62
CA LEU A 352 -15.14 -0.39 -7.96
C LEU A 352 -14.53 0.61 -8.95
N ILE A 353 -14.09 0.14 -10.12
CA ILE A 353 -13.27 0.89 -11.08
C ILE A 353 -13.90 2.26 -11.44
N GLY A 354 -15.21 2.34 -11.60
CA GLY A 354 -15.86 3.61 -11.95
C GLY A 354 -15.61 4.72 -10.90
N PHE A 355 -15.67 4.40 -9.62
CA PHE A 355 -15.38 5.32 -8.52
C PHE A 355 -13.89 5.65 -8.43
N SER A 356 -13.04 4.64 -8.57
CA SER A 356 -11.59 4.80 -8.53
C SER A 356 -11.05 5.57 -9.73
N PHE A 357 -11.70 5.47 -10.90
CA PHE A 357 -11.32 6.22 -12.09
C PHE A 357 -11.52 7.73 -11.92
N VAL A 358 -12.59 8.16 -11.23
CA VAL A 358 -12.78 9.57 -10.89
C VAL A 358 -11.66 10.07 -9.98
N GLN A 359 -11.21 9.23 -9.02
CA GLN A 359 -10.05 9.54 -8.19
C GLN A 359 -8.80 9.74 -9.07
N LEU A 360 -8.52 8.82 -10.00
CA LEU A 360 -7.37 8.93 -10.91
C LEU A 360 -7.37 10.23 -11.70
N LEU A 361 -8.52 10.59 -12.29
CA LEU A 361 -8.64 11.82 -13.11
C LEU A 361 -8.29 13.09 -12.31
N VAL A 362 -8.69 13.16 -11.06
CA VAL A 362 -8.41 14.32 -10.19
C VAL A 362 -7.01 14.24 -9.58
N HIS A 363 -6.60 13.05 -9.14
CA HIS A 363 -5.29 12.89 -8.51
C HIS A 363 -4.13 13.10 -9.49
N THR A 364 -4.25 12.69 -10.74
CA THR A 364 -3.15 12.81 -11.71
C THR A 364 -2.63 14.25 -11.83
N PRO A 365 -3.44 15.25 -12.21
CA PRO A 365 -2.94 16.62 -12.29
C PRO A 365 -2.55 17.19 -10.92
N LEU A 366 -3.27 16.85 -9.85
CA LEU A 366 -2.95 17.32 -8.50
C LEU A 366 -1.59 16.80 -8.01
N VAL A 367 -1.33 15.50 -8.16
CA VAL A 367 -0.06 14.87 -7.77
C VAL A 367 1.09 15.50 -8.55
N LEU A 368 1.00 15.56 -9.87
CA LEU A 368 2.04 16.13 -10.71
C LEU A 368 2.34 17.59 -10.34
N PHE A 369 1.29 18.41 -10.13
CA PHE A 369 1.44 19.78 -9.69
C PHE A 369 2.13 19.88 -8.32
N LEU A 370 1.69 19.11 -7.33
CA LEU A 370 2.27 19.15 -5.99
C LEU A 370 3.71 18.63 -5.97
N LEU A 371 4.02 17.59 -6.74
CA LEU A 371 5.38 17.08 -6.86
C LEU A 371 6.33 18.14 -7.43
N TRP A 372 5.90 18.85 -8.45
CA TRP A 372 6.66 19.95 -9.02
C TRP A 372 6.77 21.13 -8.04
N ALA A 373 5.64 21.65 -7.54
CA ALA A 373 5.61 22.84 -6.71
C ALA A 373 6.37 22.65 -5.38
N LEU A 374 6.18 21.52 -4.70
CA LEU A 374 6.88 21.24 -3.45
C LEU A 374 8.36 20.93 -3.68
N GLY A 375 8.72 20.33 -4.81
CA GLY A 375 10.10 20.06 -5.20
C GLY A 375 10.95 21.33 -5.30
N THR A 376 10.36 22.46 -5.74
CA THR A 376 11.07 23.74 -5.82
C THR A 376 11.53 24.30 -4.46
N THR A 377 10.99 23.80 -3.37
CA THR A 377 11.34 24.21 -2.00
C THR A 377 12.53 23.45 -1.42
N LEU A 378 13.01 22.43 -2.11
CA LEU A 378 14.07 21.53 -1.65
C LEU A 378 15.40 21.84 -2.32
N LYS A 379 16.49 21.65 -1.58
CA LYS A 379 17.83 21.78 -2.09
C LYS A 379 18.47 20.42 -2.25
N TYR A 380 19.32 20.28 -3.26
CA TYR A 380 20.11 19.06 -3.43
C TYR A 380 20.98 18.79 -2.20
N LEU A 381 20.97 17.54 -1.77
CA LEU A 381 21.88 16.98 -0.77
C LEU A 381 22.70 15.88 -1.44
N PRO A 382 24.03 15.93 -1.37
CA PRO A 382 24.86 14.90 -1.99
C PRO A 382 24.66 13.55 -1.30
N PRO A 383 24.88 12.44 -2.03
CA PRO A 383 24.75 11.09 -1.49
C PRO A 383 25.62 10.87 -0.25
N VAL A 384 25.04 10.26 0.79
CA VAL A 384 25.78 9.84 1.99
C VAL A 384 26.06 8.35 1.87
N MET A 385 27.32 8.00 1.62
CA MET A 385 27.74 6.60 1.56
C MET A 385 27.83 6.05 2.99
N PRO A 386 27.42 4.77 3.21
CA PRO A 386 27.45 4.13 4.52
C PRO A 386 28.87 3.81 4.98
#